data_2b8c1d60e490a346320db6d0eadb11f2
#
_entry.id   2b8c1d60e490a346320db6d0eadb11f2
#
_cell.length_a   1.000
_cell.length_b   1.000
_cell.length_c   1.000
_cell.angle_alpha   90.00
_cell.angle_beta   90.00
_cell.angle_gamma   90.00
#
_symmetry.space_group_name_H-M   'P 1'
#
loop_
_entity.id
_entity.type
_entity.pdbx_description
1 polymer ?
#
loop_
_entity_poly.entity_id
_entity_poly.type
_entity_poly.pdbx_seq_one_letter_code
_entity_poly.pdbx_strand_id
1 'polypeptide(L)'
;MLVLNGVTKQFGTMRAVDSASLEIPRGQFVGVIGRSGAGKSPLLRMINRLSDPTAGRITWDGTDITRLDGRRLRDWRQRCAMIFQQFNLVGRLDVLTNVLMGRLNQRPVAASMIKLFSREDRLLAIAALEQLDMGAYLAQRTETLSGGQQQRVAICRALVQEPDILLADEPIASLDPRNTKVVMDALARINRDYGITVLCNLHDLDIATGYCDRLIGMKAGRIVFDGAPAELTPSIAQDLYGLEVADAMDMAHLAAPPAMAGIPVSAAA
;
A
#
# COMPACT_ATOMS: atom_id res chain seq x y z
N MET A 1 -2.92 7.74 14.53
CA MET A 1 -3.92 8.26 13.59
C MET A 1 -3.24 9.18 12.58
N LEU A 2 -3.48 9.00 11.30
CA LEU A 2 -3.03 9.88 10.22
C LEU A 2 -4.11 10.94 9.95
N VAL A 3 -3.72 12.22 9.91
CA VAL A 3 -4.65 13.32 9.59
C VAL A 3 -4.05 14.19 8.50
N LEU A 4 -4.81 14.42 7.46
CA LEU A 4 -4.54 15.37 6.38
C LEU A 4 -5.49 16.54 6.52
N ASN A 5 -4.98 17.78 6.49
CA ASN A 5 -5.77 19.02 6.58
C ASN A 5 -5.46 19.92 5.39
N GLY A 6 -6.38 19.98 4.42
CA GLY A 6 -6.29 20.86 3.24
C GLY A 6 -5.05 20.61 2.40
N VAL A 7 -4.58 19.34 2.31
CA VAL A 7 -3.32 18.99 1.65
C VAL A 7 -3.45 19.20 0.16
N THR A 8 -2.55 20.01 -0.40
CA THR A 8 -2.53 20.34 -1.83
C THR A 8 -1.16 20.05 -2.42
N LYS A 9 -1.15 19.46 -3.62
CA LYS A 9 0.05 19.31 -4.44
C LYS A 9 -0.15 19.93 -5.79
N GLN A 10 0.67 20.91 -6.12
CA GLN A 10 0.65 21.62 -7.40
C GLN A 10 1.98 21.39 -8.15
N PHE A 11 1.88 21.12 -9.43
CA PHE A 11 3.00 21.06 -10.38
C PHE A 11 2.73 22.10 -11.49
N GLY A 12 3.48 23.21 -11.48
CA GLY A 12 3.18 24.32 -12.37
C GLY A 12 1.76 24.83 -12.15
N THR A 13 0.92 24.79 -13.19
CA THR A 13 -0.50 25.18 -13.12
C THR A 13 -1.43 24.05 -12.71
N MET A 14 -0.99 22.78 -12.75
CA MET A 14 -1.82 21.62 -12.47
C MET A 14 -1.84 21.30 -10.98
N ARG A 15 -3.03 21.18 -10.39
CA ARG A 15 -3.23 20.66 -9.04
C ARG A 15 -3.44 19.15 -9.11
N ALA A 16 -2.41 18.39 -8.75
CA ALA A 16 -2.49 16.94 -8.72
C ALA A 16 -3.26 16.42 -7.49
N VAL A 17 -3.22 17.17 -6.37
CA VAL A 17 -4.10 16.99 -5.21
C VAL A 17 -4.57 18.38 -4.80
N ASP A 18 -5.86 18.56 -4.56
CA ASP A 18 -6.50 19.83 -4.25
C ASP A 18 -7.28 19.75 -2.93
N SER A 19 -6.70 20.35 -1.88
CA SER A 19 -7.31 20.54 -0.56
C SER A 19 -7.83 19.24 0.08
N ALA A 20 -7.09 18.13 -0.08
CA ALA A 20 -7.47 16.85 0.50
C ALA A 20 -7.46 16.90 2.02
N SER A 21 -8.58 16.57 2.66
CA SER A 21 -8.72 16.43 4.10
C SER A 21 -9.24 15.04 4.42
N LEU A 22 -8.59 14.33 5.36
CA LEU A 22 -8.83 12.93 5.63
C LEU A 22 -8.27 12.55 7.01
N GLU A 23 -9.00 11.71 7.73
CA GLU A 23 -8.52 11.11 8.98
C GLU A 23 -8.54 9.59 8.86
N ILE A 24 -7.42 8.93 9.12
CA ILE A 24 -7.29 7.49 9.06
C ILE A 24 -6.85 6.97 10.44
N PRO A 25 -7.70 6.18 11.11
CA PRO A 25 -7.36 5.48 12.33
C PRO A 25 -6.17 4.52 12.14
N ARG A 26 -5.47 4.22 13.23
CA ARG A 26 -4.44 3.18 13.20
C ARG A 26 -5.06 1.80 12.92
N GLY A 27 -4.32 0.97 12.20
CA GLY A 27 -4.70 -0.40 11.91
C GLY A 27 -5.80 -0.56 10.85
N GLN A 28 -6.26 0.53 10.21
CA GLN A 28 -7.26 0.45 9.15
C GLN A 28 -6.63 0.07 7.81
N PHE A 29 -7.29 -0.78 7.02
CA PHE A 29 -6.94 -1.05 5.63
C PHE A 29 -7.78 -0.19 4.70
N VAL A 30 -7.16 0.81 4.09
CA VAL A 30 -7.81 1.81 3.25
C VAL A 30 -7.44 1.62 1.79
N GLY A 31 -8.44 1.47 0.93
CA GLY A 31 -8.30 1.51 -0.53
C GLY A 31 -8.45 2.93 -1.06
N VAL A 32 -7.48 3.42 -1.83
CA VAL A 32 -7.60 4.67 -2.56
C VAL A 32 -7.91 4.36 -4.02
N ILE A 33 -9.11 4.72 -4.46
CA ILE A 33 -9.68 4.36 -5.76
C ILE A 33 -9.90 5.60 -6.65
N GLY A 34 -10.04 5.38 -7.95
CA GLY A 34 -10.27 6.41 -8.96
C GLY A 34 -9.43 6.21 -10.21
N ARG A 35 -9.75 6.94 -11.28
CA ARG A 35 -9.07 6.83 -12.60
C ARG A 35 -7.56 7.11 -12.50
N SER A 36 -6.83 6.69 -13.54
CA SER A 36 -5.45 7.15 -13.75
C SER A 36 -5.41 8.68 -13.79
N GLY A 37 -4.44 9.29 -13.12
CA GLY A 37 -4.33 10.75 -13.01
C GLY A 37 -5.24 11.40 -11.96
N ALA A 38 -6.07 10.66 -11.22
CA ALA A 38 -6.96 11.23 -10.19
C ALA A 38 -6.23 11.85 -8.98
N GLY A 39 -4.91 11.63 -8.83
CA GLY A 39 -4.11 12.19 -7.73
C GLY A 39 -3.71 11.18 -6.65
N LYS A 40 -4.02 9.89 -6.82
CA LYS A 40 -3.76 8.82 -5.84
C LYS A 40 -2.28 8.68 -5.47
N SER A 41 -1.40 8.46 -6.45
CA SER A 41 0.05 8.30 -6.20
C SER A 41 0.69 9.57 -5.64
N PRO A 42 0.38 10.81 -6.11
CA PRO A 42 0.79 12.04 -5.44
C PRO A 42 0.36 12.12 -3.98
N LEU A 43 -0.87 11.67 -3.62
CA LEU A 43 -1.36 11.65 -2.24
C LEU A 43 -0.48 10.75 -1.36
N LEU A 44 -0.24 9.49 -1.77
CA LEU A 44 0.63 8.56 -1.02
C LEU A 44 2.05 9.10 -0.89
N ARG A 45 2.61 9.67 -1.97
CA ARG A 45 3.96 10.24 -1.95
C ARG A 45 4.10 11.45 -1.03
N MET A 46 3.04 12.22 -0.82
CA MET A 46 3.04 13.30 0.18
C MET A 46 2.99 12.75 1.59
N ILE A 47 2.25 11.69 1.87
CA ILE A 47 2.20 11.04 3.19
C ILE A 47 3.58 10.49 3.57
N ASN A 48 4.28 9.83 2.65
CA ASN A 48 5.66 9.38 2.89
C ASN A 48 6.70 10.53 2.81
N ARG A 49 6.32 11.74 2.40
CA ARG A 49 7.24 12.87 2.17
C ARG A 49 8.30 12.60 1.11
N LEU A 50 8.02 11.74 0.13
CA LEU A 50 8.78 11.67 -1.13
C LEU A 50 8.51 12.87 -2.02
N SER A 51 7.36 13.50 -1.85
CA SER A 51 6.98 14.77 -2.46
C SER A 51 6.40 15.66 -1.37
N ASP A 52 6.90 16.89 -1.26
CA ASP A 52 6.39 17.82 -0.29
C ASP A 52 5.03 18.39 -0.73
N PRO A 53 4.04 18.53 0.17
CA PRO A 53 2.83 19.27 -0.14
C PRO A 53 3.14 20.73 -0.44
N THR A 54 2.38 21.32 -1.35
CA THR A 54 2.48 22.78 -1.67
C THR A 54 1.76 23.60 -0.60
N ALA A 55 0.67 23.06 -0.03
CA ALA A 55 -0.09 23.66 1.05
C ALA A 55 -0.76 22.57 1.90
N GLY A 56 -1.27 22.97 3.06
CA GLY A 56 -1.92 22.08 4.00
C GLY A 56 -0.93 21.44 4.98
N ARG A 57 -1.44 20.50 5.77
CA ARG A 57 -0.67 19.85 6.84
C ARG A 57 -1.00 18.36 6.88
N ILE A 58 0.02 17.55 7.17
CA ILE A 58 -0.12 16.12 7.43
C ILE A 58 0.43 15.85 8.83
N THR A 59 -0.34 15.17 9.66
CA THR A 59 0.11 14.78 11.01
C THR A 59 -0.04 13.28 11.22
N TRP A 60 0.87 12.70 11.98
CA TRP A 60 0.80 11.34 12.50
C TRP A 60 0.85 11.39 14.03
N ASP A 61 -0.20 10.91 14.69
CA ASP A 61 -0.36 10.97 16.15
C ASP A 61 -0.05 12.36 16.74
N GLY A 62 -0.58 13.40 16.09
CA GLY A 62 -0.36 14.79 16.48
C GLY A 62 0.98 15.39 16.06
N THR A 63 1.94 14.58 15.60
CA THR A 63 3.23 15.07 15.09
C THR A 63 3.08 15.58 13.66
N ASP A 64 3.42 16.85 13.42
CA ASP A 64 3.42 17.45 12.08
C ASP A 64 4.58 16.89 11.25
N ILE A 65 4.24 16.00 10.29
CA ILE A 65 5.23 15.38 9.41
C ILE A 65 5.59 16.27 8.21
N THR A 66 4.80 17.30 7.91
CA THR A 66 5.07 18.22 6.78
C THR A 66 6.32 19.05 7.00
N ARG A 67 6.73 19.25 8.26
CA ARG A 67 7.88 20.08 8.64
C ARG A 67 9.12 19.29 9.05
N LEU A 68 9.06 17.96 8.92
CA LEU A 68 10.22 17.13 9.26
C LEU A 68 11.31 17.29 8.20
N ASP A 69 12.56 17.30 8.66
CA ASP A 69 13.76 17.36 7.83
C ASP A 69 14.85 16.41 8.34
N GLY A 70 15.94 16.32 7.61
CA GLY A 70 17.15 15.62 7.99
C GLY A 70 16.90 14.22 8.57
N ARG A 71 17.36 13.99 9.82
CA ARG A 71 17.20 12.70 10.50
C ARG A 71 15.72 12.39 10.80
N ARG A 72 14.96 13.40 11.29
CA ARG A 72 13.54 13.20 11.63
C ARG A 72 12.71 12.76 10.44
N LEU A 73 13.00 13.28 9.24
CA LEU A 73 12.34 12.85 8.00
C LEU A 73 12.73 11.40 7.62
N ARG A 74 13.99 11.01 7.82
CA ARG A 74 14.39 9.60 7.60
C ARG A 74 13.71 8.65 8.57
N ASP A 75 13.61 9.02 9.83
CA ASP A 75 12.92 8.24 10.87
C ASP A 75 11.42 8.11 10.56
N TRP A 76 10.80 9.19 10.05
CA TRP A 76 9.43 9.13 9.53
C TRP A 76 9.29 8.13 8.37
N ARG A 77 10.16 8.21 7.37
CA ARG A 77 10.12 7.31 6.20
C ARG A 77 10.35 5.84 6.57
N GLN A 78 11.04 5.56 7.65
CA GLN A 78 11.15 4.20 8.19
C GLN A 78 9.80 3.74 8.76
N ARG A 79 9.12 4.60 9.53
CA ARG A 79 7.79 4.31 10.11
C ARG A 79 6.67 4.31 9.08
N CYS A 80 6.88 4.91 7.93
CA CYS A 80 5.95 5.01 6.81
C CYS A 80 6.55 4.34 5.57
N ALA A 81 6.52 3.01 5.56
CA ALA A 81 7.09 2.24 4.45
C ALA A 81 6.27 2.39 3.16
N MET A 82 6.93 2.25 2.01
CA MET A 82 6.27 2.37 0.71
C MET A 82 6.64 1.22 -0.22
N ILE A 83 5.62 0.61 -0.79
CA ILE A 83 5.70 -0.34 -1.90
C ILE A 83 5.38 0.45 -3.18
N PHE A 84 6.25 0.38 -4.16
CA PHE A 84 6.14 1.10 -5.42
C PHE A 84 5.65 0.18 -6.54
N GLN A 85 4.96 0.76 -7.50
CA GLN A 85 4.49 0.06 -8.70
C GLN A 85 5.63 -0.67 -9.46
N GLN A 86 6.81 -0.08 -9.55
CA GLN A 86 8.00 -0.66 -10.22
C GLN A 86 8.94 -1.43 -9.27
N PHE A 87 8.43 -1.91 -8.12
CA PHE A 87 9.16 -2.65 -7.08
C PHE A 87 10.38 -1.93 -6.49
N ASN A 88 11.12 -1.15 -7.27
CA ASN A 88 12.35 -0.43 -6.90
C ASN A 88 13.40 -1.34 -6.22
N LEU A 89 13.53 -2.57 -6.69
CA LEU A 89 14.57 -3.50 -6.26
C LEU A 89 15.86 -3.23 -7.02
N VAL A 90 16.98 -3.52 -6.38
CA VAL A 90 18.29 -3.46 -7.02
C VAL A 90 18.54 -4.80 -7.71
N GLY A 91 18.32 -4.89 -9.02
CA GLY A 91 18.32 -6.14 -9.81
C GLY A 91 19.55 -7.02 -9.61
N ARG A 92 20.75 -6.41 -9.53
CA ARG A 92 22.04 -7.09 -9.36
C ARG A 92 22.29 -7.68 -7.96
N LEU A 93 21.51 -7.26 -6.97
CA LEU A 93 21.60 -7.79 -5.61
C LEU A 93 20.71 -9.02 -5.45
N ASP A 94 21.11 -9.90 -4.53
CA ASP A 94 20.28 -11.01 -4.11
C ASP A 94 19.04 -10.56 -3.33
N VAL A 95 18.08 -11.46 -3.21
CA VAL A 95 16.80 -11.24 -2.53
C VAL A 95 17.01 -10.83 -1.08
N LEU A 96 17.84 -11.55 -0.32
CA LEU A 96 18.08 -11.26 1.09
C LEU A 96 18.67 -9.86 1.27
N THR A 97 19.65 -9.49 0.44
CA THR A 97 20.27 -8.15 0.49
C THR A 97 19.26 -7.06 0.15
N ASN A 98 18.39 -7.26 -0.86
CA ASN A 98 17.32 -6.30 -1.17
C ASN A 98 16.38 -6.07 0.01
N VAL A 99 15.97 -7.13 0.72
CA VAL A 99 15.12 -7.01 1.92
C VAL A 99 15.86 -6.30 3.04
N LEU A 100 17.12 -6.66 3.30
CA LEU A 100 17.96 -6.04 4.33
C LEU A 100 18.16 -4.52 4.11
N MET A 101 18.05 -4.02 2.88
CA MET A 101 18.08 -2.56 2.63
C MET A 101 16.96 -1.80 3.35
N GLY A 102 15.86 -2.46 3.72
CA GLY A 102 14.83 -1.88 4.59
C GLY A 102 15.32 -1.47 5.97
N ARG A 103 16.44 -2.07 6.46
CA ARG A 103 17.05 -1.80 7.78
C ARG A 103 18.10 -0.68 7.77
N LEU A 104 18.41 -0.07 6.61
CA LEU A 104 19.53 0.87 6.48
C LEU A 104 19.43 2.07 7.42
N ASN A 105 18.24 2.62 7.67
CA ASN A 105 18.06 3.79 8.55
C ASN A 105 18.38 3.48 10.03
N GLN A 106 18.33 2.23 10.43
CA GLN A 106 18.61 1.79 11.81
C GLN A 106 20.10 1.54 12.04
N ARG A 107 20.95 1.72 11.03
CA ARG A 107 22.38 1.42 11.06
C ARG A 107 23.22 2.69 10.90
N PRO A 108 24.40 2.73 11.53
CA PRO A 108 25.40 3.75 11.24
C PRO A 108 25.74 3.76 9.75
N VAL A 109 25.95 4.95 9.18
CA VAL A 109 26.24 5.12 7.73
C VAL A 109 27.43 4.26 7.30
N ALA A 110 28.51 4.20 8.10
CA ALA A 110 29.68 3.39 7.80
C ALA A 110 29.36 1.88 7.69
N ALA A 111 28.55 1.33 8.59
CA ALA A 111 28.11 -0.06 8.53
C ALA A 111 27.21 -0.33 7.31
N SER A 112 26.37 0.64 6.94
CA SER A 112 25.50 0.55 5.76
C SER A 112 26.30 0.52 4.45
N MET A 113 27.38 1.28 4.35
CA MET A 113 28.24 1.32 3.15
C MET A 113 28.92 -0.01 2.85
N ILE A 114 29.29 -0.78 3.87
CA ILE A 114 29.93 -2.11 3.72
C ILE A 114 28.93 -3.28 3.89
N LYS A 115 27.62 -2.98 3.85
CA LYS A 115 26.52 -3.95 3.95
C LYS A 115 26.62 -4.86 5.19
N LEU A 116 27.11 -4.34 6.30
CA LEU A 116 27.16 -5.06 7.57
C LEU A 116 25.79 -5.00 8.25
N PHE A 117 25.04 -6.09 8.09
CA PHE A 117 23.78 -6.32 8.80
C PHE A 117 24.00 -7.25 9.97
N SER A 118 23.32 -6.99 11.09
CA SER A 118 23.40 -7.85 12.27
C SER A 118 22.78 -9.21 12.00
N ARG A 119 23.05 -10.17 12.91
CA ARG A 119 22.38 -11.47 12.89
C ARG A 119 20.85 -11.30 13.03
N GLU A 120 20.42 -10.39 13.87
CA GLU A 120 18.99 -10.07 14.10
C GLU A 120 18.32 -9.55 12.84
N ASP A 121 18.93 -8.58 12.11
CA ASP A 121 18.38 -8.10 10.85
C ASP A 121 18.23 -9.21 9.82
N ARG A 122 19.24 -10.11 9.75
CA ARG A 122 19.21 -11.25 8.83
C ARG A 122 18.09 -12.23 9.18
N LEU A 123 17.90 -12.54 10.46
CA LEU A 123 16.81 -13.40 10.92
C LEU A 123 15.44 -12.78 10.63
N LEU A 124 15.28 -11.47 10.88
CA LEU A 124 14.06 -10.76 10.57
C LEU A 124 13.76 -10.76 9.05
N ALA A 125 14.78 -10.54 8.22
CA ALA A 125 14.64 -10.57 6.76
C ALA A 125 14.28 -11.97 6.24
N ILE A 126 14.90 -13.02 6.79
CA ILE A 126 14.59 -14.41 6.44
C ILE A 126 13.16 -14.75 6.86
N ALA A 127 12.75 -14.41 8.07
CA ALA A 127 11.40 -14.64 8.55
C ALA A 127 10.34 -13.95 7.67
N ALA A 128 10.59 -12.70 7.28
CA ALA A 128 9.70 -11.97 6.37
C ALA A 128 9.61 -12.64 4.98
N LEU A 129 10.73 -13.15 4.47
CA LEU A 129 10.78 -13.87 3.19
C LEU A 129 10.07 -15.24 3.26
N GLU A 130 10.21 -15.97 4.37
CA GLU A 130 9.50 -17.24 4.59
C GLU A 130 7.98 -17.03 4.66
N GLN A 131 7.52 -15.97 5.33
CA GLN A 131 6.08 -15.63 5.41
C GLN A 131 5.43 -15.39 4.04
N LEU A 132 6.21 -15.03 3.02
CA LEU A 132 5.75 -14.77 1.66
C LEU A 132 6.23 -15.84 0.65
N ASP A 133 6.60 -17.03 1.11
CA ASP A 133 7.07 -18.16 0.29
C ASP A 133 8.28 -17.81 -0.59
N MET A 134 9.17 -16.94 -0.09
CA MET A 134 10.38 -16.51 -0.79
C MET A 134 11.67 -17.08 -0.21
N GLY A 135 11.60 -17.97 0.80
CA GLY A 135 12.75 -18.57 1.47
C GLY A 135 13.70 -19.33 0.54
N ALA A 136 13.17 -20.00 -0.49
CA ALA A 136 13.98 -20.72 -1.48
C ALA A 136 14.80 -19.81 -2.41
N TYR A 137 14.52 -18.49 -2.43
CA TYR A 137 15.10 -17.53 -3.38
C TYR A 137 16.15 -16.60 -2.75
N LEU A 138 16.49 -16.78 -1.47
CA LEU A 138 17.34 -15.87 -0.69
C LEU A 138 18.62 -15.39 -1.39
N ALA A 139 19.32 -16.32 -2.06
CA ALA A 139 20.58 -16.07 -2.73
C ALA A 139 20.43 -15.73 -4.24
N GLN A 140 19.20 -15.72 -4.77
CA GLN A 140 18.98 -15.41 -6.17
C GLN A 140 19.01 -13.90 -6.42
N ARG A 141 19.49 -13.46 -7.59
CA ARG A 141 19.41 -12.07 -8.00
C ARG A 141 17.96 -11.68 -8.28
N THR A 142 17.55 -10.50 -7.83
CA THR A 142 16.14 -10.08 -7.98
C THR A 142 15.75 -9.85 -9.43
N GLU A 143 16.68 -9.57 -10.34
CA GLU A 143 16.41 -9.43 -11.78
C GLU A 143 15.97 -10.75 -12.45
N THR A 144 16.27 -11.91 -11.84
CA THR A 144 15.87 -13.23 -12.38
C THR A 144 14.50 -13.69 -11.90
N LEU A 145 13.86 -12.94 -11.02
CA LEU A 145 12.57 -13.26 -10.44
C LEU A 145 11.42 -12.82 -11.35
N SER A 146 10.29 -13.55 -11.30
CA SER A 146 9.03 -13.09 -11.92
C SER A 146 8.52 -11.81 -11.24
N GLY A 147 7.63 -11.06 -11.91
CA GLY A 147 7.04 -9.84 -11.37
C GLY A 147 6.36 -10.04 -10.02
N GLY A 148 5.57 -11.12 -9.85
CA GLY A 148 4.93 -11.46 -8.58
C GLY A 148 5.93 -11.83 -7.47
N GLN A 149 7.05 -12.46 -7.82
CA GLN A 149 8.13 -12.72 -6.86
C GLN A 149 8.83 -11.43 -6.46
N GLN A 150 9.14 -10.54 -7.41
CA GLN A 150 9.73 -9.23 -7.13
C GLN A 150 8.81 -8.40 -6.23
N GLN A 151 7.50 -8.43 -6.45
CA GLN A 151 6.53 -7.75 -5.60
C GLN A 151 6.57 -8.28 -4.16
N ARG A 152 6.62 -9.59 -3.97
CA ARG A 152 6.74 -10.19 -2.64
C ARG A 152 8.04 -9.78 -1.93
N VAL A 153 9.16 -9.71 -2.65
CA VAL A 153 10.43 -9.18 -2.10
C VAL A 153 10.30 -7.71 -1.70
N ALA A 154 9.59 -6.88 -2.49
CA ALA A 154 9.34 -5.48 -2.15
C ALA A 154 8.47 -5.33 -0.89
N ILE A 155 7.48 -6.20 -0.70
CA ILE A 155 6.67 -6.26 0.52
C ILE A 155 7.53 -6.66 1.72
N CYS A 156 8.37 -7.71 1.60
CA CYS A 156 9.30 -8.10 2.66
C CYS A 156 10.24 -6.95 3.05
N ARG A 157 10.79 -6.22 2.07
CA ARG A 157 11.64 -5.05 2.32
C ARG A 157 10.90 -3.94 3.07
N ALA A 158 9.62 -3.74 2.79
CA ALA A 158 8.80 -2.78 3.51
C ALA A 158 8.49 -3.26 4.94
N LEU A 159 8.20 -4.55 5.12
CA LEU A 159 7.86 -5.14 6.41
C LEU A 159 9.02 -5.12 7.41
N VAL A 160 10.26 -5.40 6.97
CA VAL A 160 11.44 -5.36 7.85
C VAL A 160 11.79 -3.96 8.35
N GLN A 161 11.16 -2.90 7.84
CA GLN A 161 11.25 -1.57 8.43
C GLN A 161 10.50 -1.48 9.76
N GLU A 162 9.61 -2.44 10.06
CA GLU A 162 8.69 -2.42 11.21
C GLU A 162 7.85 -1.13 11.20
N PRO A 163 7.10 -0.88 10.11
CA PRO A 163 6.41 0.39 9.92
C PRO A 163 5.12 0.50 10.73
N ASP A 164 4.71 1.73 11.05
CA ASP A 164 3.36 2.03 11.56
C ASP A 164 2.33 2.13 10.42
N ILE A 165 2.79 2.58 9.24
CA ILE A 165 2.00 2.74 8.01
C ILE A 165 2.72 2.07 6.84
N LEU A 166 1.95 1.34 6.05
CA LEU A 166 2.36 0.76 4.78
C LEU A 166 1.57 1.41 3.64
N LEU A 167 2.26 2.11 2.77
CA LEU A 167 1.70 2.71 1.56
C LEU A 167 2.00 1.81 0.37
N ALA A 168 0.99 1.40 -0.37
CA ALA A 168 1.14 0.56 -1.55
C ALA A 168 0.61 1.29 -2.79
N ASP A 169 1.52 1.73 -3.66
CA ASP A 169 1.19 2.46 -4.90
C ASP A 169 1.05 1.45 -6.04
N GLU A 170 -0.19 1.04 -6.32
CA GLU A 170 -0.57 0.05 -7.34
C GLU A 170 0.18 -1.29 -7.21
N PRO A 171 0.11 -1.96 -6.04
CA PRO A 171 0.96 -3.12 -5.73
C PRO A 171 0.64 -4.37 -6.57
N ILE A 172 -0.45 -4.37 -7.28
CA ILE A 172 -0.94 -5.50 -8.10
C ILE A 172 -0.95 -5.18 -9.60
N ALA A 173 -0.47 -4.00 -10.00
CA ALA A 173 -0.40 -3.62 -11.40
C ALA A 173 0.44 -4.63 -12.19
N SER A 174 -0.09 -5.09 -13.31
CA SER A 174 0.57 -6.06 -14.20
C SER A 174 0.83 -7.46 -13.62
N LEU A 175 0.14 -7.83 -12.55
CA LEU A 175 0.15 -9.18 -12.00
C LEU A 175 -1.04 -10.00 -12.54
N ASP A 176 -0.81 -11.30 -12.71
CA ASP A 176 -1.91 -12.23 -12.99
C ASP A 176 -2.83 -12.42 -11.78
N PRO A 177 -4.06 -12.93 -11.94
CA PRO A 177 -5.03 -13.04 -10.85
C PRO A 177 -4.53 -13.86 -9.64
N ARG A 178 -3.70 -14.90 -9.87
CA ARG A 178 -3.14 -15.70 -8.78
C ARG A 178 -2.14 -14.89 -7.93
N ASN A 179 -1.21 -14.18 -8.59
CA ASN A 179 -0.24 -13.34 -7.91
C ASN A 179 -0.91 -12.13 -7.26
N THR A 180 -1.93 -11.55 -7.89
CA THR A 180 -2.77 -10.50 -7.31
C THR A 180 -3.34 -10.94 -5.96
N LYS A 181 -3.99 -12.11 -5.92
CA LYS A 181 -4.54 -12.66 -4.67
C LYS A 181 -3.46 -12.86 -3.61
N VAL A 182 -2.32 -13.44 -3.95
CA VAL A 182 -1.20 -13.66 -3.02
C VAL A 182 -0.71 -12.35 -2.41
N VAL A 183 -0.56 -11.29 -3.21
CA VAL A 183 -0.13 -9.96 -2.76
C VAL A 183 -1.17 -9.32 -1.84
N MET A 184 -2.45 -9.34 -2.22
CA MET A 184 -3.52 -8.75 -1.41
C MET A 184 -3.74 -9.51 -0.10
N ASP A 185 -3.71 -10.85 -0.11
CA ASP A 185 -3.75 -11.68 1.10
C ASP A 185 -2.57 -11.37 2.04
N ALA A 186 -1.38 -11.12 1.49
CA ALA A 186 -0.21 -10.72 2.27
C ALA A 186 -0.40 -9.36 2.94
N LEU A 187 -0.90 -8.35 2.21
CA LEU A 187 -1.17 -7.01 2.74
C LEU A 187 -2.27 -7.05 3.83
N ALA A 188 -3.35 -7.81 3.60
CA ALA A 188 -4.43 -7.99 4.57
C ALA A 188 -3.92 -8.69 5.83
N ARG A 189 -3.06 -9.70 5.71
CA ARG A 189 -2.42 -10.38 6.85
C ARG A 189 -1.51 -9.43 7.62
N ILE A 190 -0.67 -8.65 6.94
CA ILE A 190 0.19 -7.64 7.56
C ILE A 190 -0.63 -6.63 8.35
N ASN A 191 -1.73 -6.14 7.78
CA ASN A 191 -2.64 -5.21 8.47
C ASN A 191 -3.21 -5.85 9.74
N ARG A 192 -3.80 -7.03 9.63
CA ARG A 192 -4.52 -7.71 10.72
C ARG A 192 -3.58 -8.21 11.82
N ASP A 193 -2.48 -8.88 11.45
CA ASP A 193 -1.62 -9.59 12.41
C ASP A 193 -0.66 -8.63 13.13
N TYR A 194 -0.25 -7.54 12.49
CA TYR A 194 0.67 -6.54 13.06
C TYR A 194 0.00 -5.20 13.42
N GLY A 195 -1.29 -5.01 13.10
CA GLY A 195 -1.99 -3.75 13.34
C GLY A 195 -1.45 -2.57 12.53
N ILE A 196 -0.72 -2.83 11.45
CA ILE A 196 -0.15 -1.81 10.57
C ILE A 196 -1.26 -1.15 9.76
N THR A 197 -1.31 0.18 9.74
CA THR A 197 -2.24 0.92 8.87
C THR A 197 -1.81 0.75 7.42
N VAL A 198 -2.71 0.32 6.54
CA VAL A 198 -2.41 0.12 5.12
C VAL A 198 -3.21 1.09 4.27
N LEU A 199 -2.53 1.84 3.39
CA LEU A 199 -3.16 2.62 2.32
C LEU A 199 -2.72 2.06 0.98
N CYS A 200 -3.67 1.59 0.20
CA CYS A 200 -3.41 0.90 -1.06
C CYS A 200 -4.10 1.60 -2.23
N ASN A 201 -3.34 2.10 -3.20
CA ASN A 201 -3.89 2.57 -4.46
C ASN A 201 -4.34 1.36 -5.30
N LEU A 202 -5.61 1.31 -5.64
CA LEU A 202 -6.23 0.23 -6.40
C LEU A 202 -7.00 0.79 -7.59
N HIS A 203 -6.96 0.05 -8.71
CA HIS A 203 -7.77 0.34 -9.88
C HIS A 203 -8.97 -0.60 -10.01
N ASP A 204 -8.83 -1.81 -9.48
CA ASP A 204 -9.84 -2.85 -9.48
C ASP A 204 -10.78 -2.67 -8.29
N LEU A 205 -12.08 -2.47 -8.56
CA LEU A 205 -13.08 -2.21 -7.54
C LEU A 205 -13.46 -3.49 -6.77
N ASP A 206 -13.46 -4.65 -7.42
CA ASP A 206 -13.78 -5.91 -6.76
C ASP A 206 -12.71 -6.24 -5.72
N ILE A 207 -11.45 -6.02 -6.07
CA ILE A 207 -10.34 -6.18 -5.13
C ILE A 207 -10.45 -5.14 -4.00
N ALA A 208 -10.73 -3.88 -4.33
CA ALA A 208 -10.83 -2.82 -3.33
C ALA A 208 -11.97 -3.09 -2.34
N THR A 209 -13.14 -3.50 -2.83
CA THR A 209 -14.30 -3.83 -1.99
C THR A 209 -14.11 -5.10 -1.17
N GLY A 210 -13.35 -6.08 -1.72
CA GLY A 210 -13.13 -7.36 -1.07
C GLY A 210 -12.07 -7.34 0.04
N TYR A 211 -11.13 -6.39 0.02
CA TYR A 211 -9.99 -6.38 0.95
C TYR A 211 -9.95 -5.18 1.90
N CYS A 212 -10.54 -4.04 1.53
CA CYS A 212 -10.40 -2.81 2.30
C CYS A 212 -11.57 -2.58 3.26
N ASP A 213 -11.29 -2.06 4.44
CA ASP A 213 -12.30 -1.67 5.44
C ASP A 213 -13.00 -0.35 5.04
N ARG A 214 -12.29 0.49 4.27
CA ARG A 214 -12.73 1.83 3.87
C ARG A 214 -12.16 2.17 2.50
N LEU A 215 -12.94 2.88 1.71
CA LEU A 215 -12.56 3.35 0.37
C LEU A 215 -12.55 4.87 0.33
N ILE A 216 -11.48 5.42 -0.26
CA ILE A 216 -11.33 6.85 -0.55
C ILE A 216 -11.36 7.02 -2.07
N GLY A 217 -12.42 7.60 -2.58
CA GLY A 217 -12.58 7.89 -4.00
C GLY A 217 -11.96 9.24 -4.38
N MET A 218 -11.02 9.23 -5.34
CA MET A 218 -10.40 10.44 -5.85
C MET A 218 -10.78 10.73 -7.29
N LYS A 219 -11.13 12.00 -7.58
CA LYS A 219 -11.41 12.51 -8.91
C LYS A 219 -10.81 13.90 -9.08
N ALA A 220 -10.03 14.11 -10.14
CA ALA A 220 -9.39 15.40 -10.47
C ALA A 220 -8.67 16.06 -9.26
N GLY A 221 -7.92 15.26 -8.48
CA GLY A 221 -7.16 15.72 -7.33
C GLY A 221 -7.96 15.89 -6.04
N ARG A 222 -9.27 15.68 -6.05
CA ARG A 222 -10.15 15.85 -4.88
C ARG A 222 -10.67 14.52 -4.37
N ILE A 223 -10.91 14.44 -3.07
CA ILE A 223 -11.64 13.35 -2.45
C ILE A 223 -13.13 13.61 -2.70
N VAL A 224 -13.81 12.68 -3.38
CA VAL A 224 -15.23 12.76 -3.72
C VAL A 224 -16.06 11.66 -3.09
N PHE A 225 -15.40 10.63 -2.55
CA PHE A 225 -16.02 9.56 -1.78
C PHE A 225 -15.11 9.18 -0.61
N ASP A 226 -15.73 8.89 0.53
CA ASP A 226 -15.07 8.44 1.74
C ASP A 226 -16.06 7.64 2.58
N GLY A 227 -15.94 6.31 2.57
CA GLY A 227 -16.91 5.44 3.23
C GLY A 227 -16.55 3.97 3.19
N ALA A 228 -17.43 3.14 3.77
CA ALA A 228 -17.28 1.69 3.72
C ALA A 228 -17.50 1.16 2.28
N PRO A 229 -16.92 0.00 1.92
CA PRO A 229 -17.14 -0.62 0.61
C PRO A 229 -18.62 -0.76 0.22
N ALA A 230 -19.49 -1.10 1.19
CA ALA A 230 -20.92 -1.25 0.97
C ALA A 230 -21.65 0.06 0.62
N GLU A 231 -21.03 1.21 0.90
CA GLU A 231 -21.59 2.53 0.56
C GLU A 231 -21.20 2.99 -0.84
N LEU A 232 -20.31 2.27 -1.52
CA LEU A 232 -19.91 2.53 -2.89
C LEU A 232 -21.01 2.10 -3.86
N THR A 233 -21.96 3.01 -4.12
CA THR A 233 -23.04 2.73 -5.07
C THR A 233 -22.57 2.71 -6.51
N PRO A 234 -23.28 2.06 -7.44
CA PRO A 234 -23.00 2.11 -8.88
C PRO A 234 -22.88 3.53 -9.42
N SER A 235 -23.72 4.44 -8.95
CA SER A 235 -23.68 5.86 -9.36
C SER A 235 -22.38 6.56 -8.93
N ILE A 236 -21.88 6.29 -7.71
CA ILE A 236 -20.62 6.83 -7.21
C ILE A 236 -19.44 6.24 -8.00
N ALA A 237 -19.47 4.92 -8.25
CA ALA A 237 -18.45 4.25 -9.06
C ALA A 237 -18.41 4.80 -10.49
N GLN A 238 -19.56 5.01 -11.10
CA GLN A 238 -19.70 5.62 -12.42
C GLN A 238 -19.17 7.08 -12.45
N ASP A 239 -19.42 7.87 -11.42
CA ASP A 239 -18.87 9.22 -11.33
C ASP A 239 -17.34 9.22 -11.18
N LEU A 240 -16.79 8.29 -10.37
CA LEU A 240 -15.34 8.14 -10.15
C LEU A 240 -14.58 7.71 -11.41
N TYR A 241 -15.15 6.75 -12.18
CA TYR A 241 -14.49 6.12 -13.32
C TYR A 241 -15.00 6.60 -14.69
N GLY A 242 -16.14 7.27 -14.75
CA GLY A 242 -16.80 7.73 -15.97
C GLY A 242 -17.69 6.65 -16.61
N LEU A 243 -18.42 7.02 -17.68
CA LEU A 243 -19.42 6.19 -18.34
C LEU A 243 -18.89 4.86 -18.91
N GLU A 244 -17.59 4.77 -19.22
CA GLU A 244 -16.97 3.57 -19.80
C GLU A 244 -16.87 2.38 -18.82
N VAL A 245 -17.07 2.59 -17.53
CA VAL A 245 -17.01 1.51 -16.51
C VAL A 245 -18.34 0.78 -16.39
N ALA A 246 -19.44 1.39 -16.81
CA ALA A 246 -20.76 0.76 -16.76
C ALA A 246 -20.84 -0.51 -17.66
N ASP A 247 -20.05 -0.57 -18.74
CA ASP A 247 -20.00 -1.71 -19.65
C ASP A 247 -19.05 -2.82 -19.19
N ALA A 248 -18.12 -2.53 -18.25
CA ALA A 248 -17.08 -3.46 -17.80
C ALA A 248 -17.39 -4.11 -16.43
N MET A 249 -18.35 -3.58 -15.69
CA MET A 249 -18.79 -4.15 -14.43
C MET A 249 -20.12 -4.87 -14.64
N ASP A 250 -20.10 -6.18 -14.52
CA ASP A 250 -21.31 -6.95 -14.29
C ASP A 250 -21.79 -6.62 -12.86
N MET A 251 -22.51 -5.48 -12.77
CA MET A 251 -22.96 -4.84 -11.52
C MET A 251 -23.91 -5.72 -10.71
N ALA A 252 -24.23 -6.92 -11.21
CA ALA A 252 -25.05 -7.91 -10.52
C ALA A 252 -24.36 -8.48 -9.25
N HIS A 253 -23.02 -8.43 -9.18
CA HIS A 253 -22.30 -8.93 -8.00
C HIS A 253 -22.22 -7.94 -6.82
N LEU A 254 -22.38 -6.64 -7.04
CA LEU A 254 -22.42 -5.64 -5.95
C LEU A 254 -23.77 -5.58 -5.21
N ALA A 255 -24.82 -6.18 -5.77
CA ALA A 255 -26.18 -6.12 -5.22
C ALA A 255 -26.61 -7.37 -4.43
N ALA A 256 -25.81 -8.45 -4.40
CA ALA A 256 -26.15 -9.67 -3.68
C ALA A 256 -25.31 -9.81 -2.40
N PRO A 257 -25.95 -9.94 -1.21
CA PRO A 257 -25.22 -10.35 -0.02
C PRO A 257 -24.67 -11.77 -0.23
N PRO A 258 -23.48 -12.12 0.32
CA PRO A 258 -22.90 -13.44 0.16
C PRO A 258 -23.90 -14.48 0.67
N ALA A 259 -24.36 -15.38 -0.22
CA ALA A 259 -25.19 -16.50 0.13
C ALA A 259 -24.42 -17.38 1.11
N MET A 260 -24.86 -17.45 2.34
CA MET A 260 -24.38 -18.41 3.32
C MET A 260 -24.61 -19.81 2.74
N ALA A 261 -23.55 -20.44 2.24
CA ALA A 261 -23.59 -21.84 1.84
C ALA A 261 -23.86 -22.67 3.10
N GLY A 262 -25.10 -23.11 3.24
CA GLY A 262 -25.52 -24.03 4.29
C GLY A 262 -24.70 -25.33 4.19
N ILE A 263 -24.02 -25.67 5.25
CA ILE A 263 -23.36 -26.96 5.43
C ILE A 263 -24.48 -28.01 5.53
N PRO A 264 -24.54 -29.02 4.67
CA PRO A 264 -25.54 -30.10 4.84
C PRO A 264 -25.16 -30.92 6.08
N VAL A 265 -26.03 -30.88 7.09
CA VAL A 265 -25.97 -31.81 8.22
C VAL A 265 -26.35 -33.19 7.69
N SER A 266 -25.37 -34.08 7.55
CA SER A 266 -25.62 -35.49 7.31
C SER A 266 -26.21 -36.12 8.59
N ALA A 267 -27.51 -36.49 8.52
CA ALA A 267 -28.11 -37.32 9.50
C ALA A 267 -27.60 -38.75 9.32
N ALA A 268 -26.90 -39.26 10.34
CA ALA A 268 -26.57 -40.66 10.46
C ALA A 268 -27.78 -41.37 11.10
N ALA A 269 -28.29 -42.38 10.41
CA ALA A 269 -29.08 -43.48 10.97
C ALA A 269 -28.21 -44.75 10.99
#